data_0d55e1f2bbe5db4045835ff66e45f431
#
_entry.id   0d55e1f2bbe5db4045835ff66e45f431
#
_cell.length_a   1.000
_cell.length_b   1.000
_cell.length_c   1.000
_cell.angle_alpha   90.00
_cell.angle_beta   90.00
_cell.angle_gamma   90.00
#
_symmetry.space_group_name_H-M   'P 1'
#
loop_
_entity.id
_entity.type
_entity.pdbx_description
1 polymer ?
#
loop_
_entity_poly.entity_id
_entity_poly.type
_entity_poly.pdbx_seq_one_letter_code
_entity_poly.pdbx_strand_id
1 'polypeptide(L)'
;IPSKKITQRQITYMDREEMEALTEAPLSNRNHKYGKRDHIIILLMYNTGARVSEVISIHVGDIVMPKKRGMGTVTLHGKGRHERTCPLWPEFWDLLKPLIEGRKPDEFLFLNRFNKPMTRYCIYTLIKKYADYISRDYPNLRNKRPSPHTIRHTTATHLLNSGTDINTVRNWLGHASIDTTNIYAEISIDQKIKALKKCEFPNVKNPNRKWGDDKELMAFLDSL
;
A
#
# COMPACT_ATOMS: atom_id res chain seq x y z
N ILE A 1 -31.55 -4.40 22.61
CA ILE A 1 -30.08 -4.50 22.82
C ILE A 1 -29.50 -3.24 22.21
N PRO A 2 -28.87 -2.33 23.01
CA PRO A 2 -28.27 -1.11 22.44
C PRO A 2 -27.15 -1.48 21.49
N SER A 3 -27.20 -0.96 20.26
CA SER A 3 -26.15 -1.14 19.27
C SER A 3 -24.86 -0.50 19.79
N LYS A 4 -23.80 -1.29 19.86
CA LYS A 4 -22.47 -0.83 20.26
C LYS A 4 -22.03 0.26 19.29
N LYS A 5 -21.87 1.51 19.76
CA LYS A 5 -21.28 2.59 18.95
C LYS A 5 -19.93 2.13 18.42
N ILE A 6 -19.86 1.91 17.11
CA ILE A 6 -18.60 1.62 16.42
C ILE A 6 -17.84 2.94 16.41
N THR A 7 -16.90 3.09 17.35
CA THR A 7 -15.92 4.16 17.29
C THR A 7 -15.06 3.92 16.06
N GLN A 8 -15.19 4.75 15.04
CA GLN A 8 -14.30 4.73 13.87
C GLN A 8 -12.87 4.91 14.37
N ARG A 9 -12.09 3.83 14.28
CA ARG A 9 -10.65 3.92 14.58
C ARG A 9 -10.00 4.70 13.44
N GLN A 10 -9.45 5.85 13.76
CA GLN A 10 -8.66 6.63 12.84
C GLN A 10 -7.49 5.76 12.33
N ILE A 11 -7.44 5.52 11.01
CA ILE A 11 -6.40 4.69 10.41
C ILE A 11 -5.10 5.48 10.43
N THR A 12 -4.10 4.91 11.07
CA THR A 12 -2.76 5.48 11.10
C THR A 12 -1.97 5.00 9.88
N TYR A 13 -1.44 5.93 9.09
CA TYR A 13 -0.57 5.66 7.96
C TYR A 13 0.63 6.62 7.95
N MET A 14 1.67 6.27 7.26
CA MET A 14 2.86 7.10 7.06
C MET A 14 2.67 7.97 5.81
N ASP A 15 3.15 9.19 5.82
CA ASP A 15 3.25 9.98 4.60
C ASP A 15 4.37 9.45 3.69
N ARG A 16 4.54 10.08 2.51
CA ARG A 16 5.50 9.59 1.51
C ARG A 16 6.93 9.70 2.01
N GLU A 17 7.30 10.80 2.64
CA GLU A 17 8.65 11.06 3.14
C GLU A 17 9.02 10.10 4.27
N GLU A 18 8.10 9.87 5.22
CA GLU A 18 8.27 8.89 6.30
C GLU A 18 8.45 7.46 5.77
N MET A 19 7.68 7.09 4.72
CA MET A 19 7.77 5.75 4.14
C MET A 19 9.08 5.56 3.35
N GLU A 20 9.52 6.58 2.61
CA GLU A 20 10.80 6.59 1.92
C GLU A 20 11.95 6.47 2.94
N ALA A 21 11.94 7.29 4.00
CA ALA A 21 12.93 7.22 5.06
C ALA A 21 12.98 5.84 5.73
N LEU A 22 11.81 5.22 6.00
CA LEU A 22 11.74 3.87 6.56
C LEU A 22 12.35 2.82 5.62
N THR A 23 12.11 2.97 4.32
CA THR A 23 12.63 2.05 3.30
C THR A 23 14.13 2.13 3.17
N GLU A 24 14.71 3.34 3.24
CA GLU A 24 16.15 3.60 3.10
C GLU A 24 16.94 3.37 4.41
N ALA A 25 16.29 3.43 5.56
CA ALA A 25 16.93 3.27 6.86
C ALA A 25 17.84 2.03 7.01
N PRO A 26 17.48 0.84 6.46
CA PRO A 26 18.35 -0.32 6.49
C PRO A 26 19.70 -0.14 5.78
N LEU A 27 19.77 0.74 4.78
CA LEU A 27 20.97 1.01 3.97
C LEU A 27 21.90 2.07 4.58
N SER A 28 21.43 2.82 5.58
CA SER A 28 22.20 3.89 6.25
C SER A 28 23.48 3.38 6.89
N ASN A 29 23.51 2.13 7.34
CA ASN A 29 24.70 1.48 7.85
C ASN A 29 25.26 0.48 6.84
N ARG A 30 26.24 0.90 6.04
CA ARG A 30 26.88 0.08 4.99
C ARG A 30 27.49 -1.23 5.52
N ASN A 31 27.87 -1.27 6.80
CA ASN A 31 28.46 -2.46 7.43
C ASN A 31 27.40 -3.43 7.98
N HIS A 32 26.11 -3.09 7.88
CA HIS A 32 25.06 -3.96 8.36
C HIS A 32 24.80 -5.12 7.37
N LYS A 33 25.30 -6.31 7.70
CA LYS A 33 25.24 -7.53 6.87
C LYS A 33 23.87 -7.82 6.25
N TYR A 34 22.79 -7.47 6.96
CA TYR A 34 21.41 -7.76 6.56
C TYR A 34 20.66 -6.52 6.04
N GLY A 35 21.33 -5.38 5.89
CA GLY A 35 20.69 -4.12 5.49
C GLY A 35 19.96 -4.24 4.15
N LYS A 36 20.61 -4.82 3.13
CA LYS A 36 19.98 -5.03 1.81
C LYS A 36 18.73 -5.91 1.89
N ARG A 37 18.77 -7.02 2.63
CA ARG A 37 17.60 -7.89 2.84
C ARG A 37 16.47 -7.13 3.53
N ASP A 38 16.78 -6.40 4.58
CA ASP A 38 15.82 -5.65 5.39
C ASP A 38 15.15 -4.53 4.56
N HIS A 39 15.93 -3.84 3.72
CA HIS A 39 15.44 -2.87 2.72
C HIS A 39 14.45 -3.53 1.76
N ILE A 40 14.83 -4.67 1.16
CA ILE A 40 13.96 -5.41 0.22
C ILE A 40 12.65 -5.82 0.89
N ILE A 41 12.69 -6.28 2.14
CA ILE A 41 11.49 -6.67 2.89
C ILE A 41 10.53 -5.49 3.06
N ILE A 42 11.03 -4.33 3.52
CA ILE A 42 10.21 -3.13 3.73
C ILE A 42 9.65 -2.64 2.39
N LEU A 43 10.48 -2.56 1.36
CA LEU A 43 10.10 -2.13 0.03
C LEU A 43 9.04 -3.05 -0.59
N LEU A 44 9.20 -4.39 -0.46
CA LEU A 44 8.24 -5.37 -0.93
C LEU A 44 6.88 -5.23 -0.23
N MET A 45 6.91 -5.05 1.10
CA MET A 45 5.70 -4.83 1.88
C MET A 45 4.97 -3.56 1.43
N TYR A 46 5.69 -2.49 1.14
CA TYR A 46 5.11 -1.25 0.65
C TYR A 46 4.60 -1.37 -0.79
N ASN A 47 5.35 -2.00 -1.69
CA ASN A 47 4.92 -2.20 -3.08
C ASN A 47 3.62 -3.03 -3.15
N THR A 48 3.54 -4.13 -2.40
CA THR A 48 2.46 -5.12 -2.53
C THR A 48 1.34 -4.96 -1.53
N GLY A 49 1.58 -4.22 -0.44
CA GLY A 49 0.70 -4.19 0.72
C GLY A 49 0.53 -5.56 1.39
N ALA A 50 1.50 -6.48 1.23
CA ALA A 50 1.41 -7.84 1.73
C ALA A 50 1.24 -7.92 3.25
N ARG A 51 0.48 -8.92 3.71
CA ARG A 51 0.43 -9.26 5.14
C ARG A 51 1.76 -9.87 5.57
N VAL A 52 2.14 -9.68 6.82
CA VAL A 52 3.40 -10.26 7.35
C VAL A 52 3.47 -11.78 7.15
N SER A 53 2.34 -12.49 7.25
CA SER A 53 2.29 -13.93 7.00
C SER A 53 2.55 -14.30 5.55
N GLU A 54 2.13 -13.47 4.61
CA GLU A 54 2.40 -13.64 3.19
C GLU A 54 3.88 -13.40 2.88
N VAL A 55 4.48 -12.36 3.46
CA VAL A 55 5.91 -12.03 3.25
C VAL A 55 6.84 -13.15 3.71
N ILE A 56 6.60 -13.71 4.90
CA ILE A 56 7.47 -14.77 5.44
C ILE A 56 7.31 -16.12 4.74
N SER A 57 6.23 -16.33 3.98
CA SER A 57 5.97 -17.55 3.22
C SER A 57 6.37 -17.47 1.75
N ILE A 58 6.92 -16.35 1.28
CA ILE A 58 7.39 -16.22 -0.10
C ILE A 58 8.57 -17.17 -0.35
N HIS A 59 8.47 -17.95 -1.41
CA HIS A 59 9.55 -18.79 -1.93
C HIS A 59 10.23 -18.10 -3.12
N VAL A 60 11.41 -18.55 -3.46
CA VAL A 60 12.15 -18.05 -4.63
C VAL A 60 11.33 -18.22 -5.91
N GLY A 61 10.62 -19.35 -6.06
CA GLY A 61 9.77 -19.64 -7.20
C GLY A 61 8.53 -18.75 -7.34
N ASP A 62 8.12 -18.04 -6.27
CA ASP A 62 7.01 -17.09 -6.31
C ASP A 62 7.38 -15.77 -6.99
N ILE A 63 8.69 -15.56 -7.26
CA ILE A 63 9.21 -14.37 -7.92
C ILE A 63 9.44 -14.66 -9.40
N VAL A 64 8.76 -13.94 -10.26
CA VAL A 64 8.98 -14.01 -11.70
C VAL A 64 9.61 -12.70 -12.16
N MET A 65 10.87 -12.80 -12.60
CA MET A 65 11.62 -11.64 -13.12
C MET A 65 11.71 -11.72 -14.64
N PRO A 66 11.49 -10.61 -15.36
CA PRO A 66 11.66 -10.60 -16.81
C PRO A 66 13.15 -10.80 -17.19
N LYS A 67 13.42 -11.27 -18.41
CA LYS A 67 14.80 -11.51 -18.90
C LYS A 67 15.64 -10.23 -18.95
N LYS A 68 15.02 -9.07 -19.17
CA LYS A 68 15.63 -7.74 -19.15
C LYS A 68 15.07 -6.94 -18.01
N ARG A 69 15.78 -5.89 -17.57
CA ARG A 69 15.29 -4.97 -16.52
C ARG A 69 13.88 -4.47 -16.88
N GLY A 70 12.94 -4.66 -15.96
CA GLY A 70 11.53 -4.31 -16.13
C GLY A 70 10.72 -4.74 -14.93
N MET A 71 9.40 -4.65 -15.05
CA MET A 71 8.47 -5.07 -14.00
C MET A 71 8.47 -6.59 -13.86
N GLY A 72 8.81 -7.07 -12.67
CA GLY A 72 8.61 -8.47 -12.27
C GLY A 72 7.24 -8.66 -11.63
N THR A 73 7.00 -9.86 -11.13
CA THR A 73 5.80 -10.16 -10.33
C THR A 73 6.16 -11.04 -9.14
N VAL A 74 5.34 -10.93 -8.09
CA VAL A 74 5.38 -11.85 -6.94
C VAL A 74 4.01 -12.46 -6.72
N THR A 75 3.96 -13.77 -6.52
CA THR A 75 2.74 -14.47 -6.09
C THR A 75 2.71 -14.55 -4.57
N LEU A 76 1.62 -14.06 -3.98
CA LEU A 76 1.41 -14.02 -2.54
C LEU A 76 0.32 -15.01 -2.15
N HIS A 77 0.63 -15.90 -1.21
CA HIS A 77 -0.26 -16.95 -0.72
C HIS A 77 -0.99 -16.49 0.55
N GLY A 78 -2.28 -16.22 0.42
CA GLY A 78 -3.15 -15.77 1.51
C GLY A 78 -3.84 -16.91 2.27
N LYS A 79 -4.65 -16.56 3.27
CA LYS A 79 -5.46 -17.52 4.03
C LYS A 79 -6.51 -18.19 3.12
N GLY A 80 -6.71 -19.51 3.25
CA GLY A 80 -7.75 -20.24 2.50
C GLY A 80 -7.40 -20.52 1.04
N ARG A 81 -6.12 -20.67 0.70
CA ARG A 81 -5.62 -20.90 -0.67
C ARG A 81 -5.90 -19.77 -1.66
N HIS A 82 -6.23 -18.57 -1.15
CA HIS A 82 -6.35 -17.41 -2.00
C HIS A 82 -4.96 -16.90 -2.39
N GLU A 83 -4.70 -16.89 -3.68
CA GLU A 83 -3.45 -16.39 -4.24
C GLU A 83 -3.73 -15.09 -4.97
N ARG A 84 -2.74 -14.19 -4.96
CA ARG A 84 -2.75 -13.01 -5.81
C ARG A 84 -1.35 -12.71 -6.31
N THR A 85 -1.27 -12.27 -7.54
CA THR A 85 -0.02 -11.82 -8.16
C THR A 85 0.04 -10.30 -8.13
N CYS A 86 1.12 -9.76 -7.59
CA CYS A 86 1.38 -8.32 -7.53
C CYS A 86 2.54 -7.98 -8.47
N PRO A 87 2.45 -6.92 -9.28
CA PRO A 87 3.58 -6.42 -10.04
C PRO A 87 4.60 -5.79 -9.09
N LEU A 88 5.87 -5.96 -9.42
CA LEU A 88 7.00 -5.37 -8.70
C LEU A 88 7.59 -4.22 -9.53
N TRP A 89 7.93 -3.13 -8.86
CA TRP A 89 8.62 -2.00 -9.52
C TRP A 89 9.91 -2.45 -10.21
N PRO A 90 10.34 -1.77 -11.29
CA PRO A 90 11.55 -2.14 -12.03
C PRO A 90 12.83 -2.19 -11.18
N GLU A 91 12.86 -1.41 -10.09
CA GLU A 91 13.96 -1.35 -9.13
C GLU A 91 14.21 -2.70 -8.44
N PHE A 92 13.18 -3.53 -8.31
CA PHE A 92 13.33 -4.87 -7.75
C PHE A 92 14.20 -5.79 -8.59
N TRP A 93 14.41 -5.49 -9.90
CA TRP A 93 15.32 -6.26 -10.74
C TRP A 93 16.73 -6.34 -10.13
N ASP A 94 17.29 -5.19 -9.77
CA ASP A 94 18.66 -5.11 -9.26
C ASP A 94 18.74 -5.62 -7.81
N LEU A 95 17.65 -5.55 -7.06
CA LEU A 95 17.58 -5.96 -5.66
C LEU A 95 17.36 -7.46 -5.48
N LEU A 96 16.43 -8.04 -6.25
CA LEU A 96 16.03 -9.44 -6.09
C LEU A 96 16.92 -10.40 -6.88
N LYS A 97 17.42 -10.01 -8.04
CA LYS A 97 18.26 -10.88 -8.86
C LYS A 97 19.41 -11.50 -8.06
N PRO A 98 20.25 -10.73 -7.34
CA PRO A 98 21.31 -11.32 -6.51
C PRO A 98 20.81 -12.20 -5.37
N LEU A 99 19.57 -11.99 -4.92
CA LEU A 99 18.99 -12.74 -3.80
C LEU A 99 18.43 -14.09 -4.24
N ILE A 100 17.99 -14.23 -5.50
CA ILE A 100 17.34 -15.44 -6.04
C ILE A 100 18.29 -16.28 -6.93
N GLU A 101 19.31 -15.67 -7.51
CA GLU A 101 20.21 -16.32 -8.46
C GLU A 101 20.90 -17.54 -7.81
N GLY A 102 20.85 -18.68 -8.47
CA GLY A 102 21.45 -19.95 -8.01
C GLY A 102 20.70 -20.64 -6.87
N ARG A 103 19.56 -20.11 -6.42
CA ARG A 103 18.73 -20.73 -5.38
C ARG A 103 17.60 -21.56 -5.97
N LYS A 104 17.16 -22.58 -5.19
CA LYS A 104 16.07 -23.45 -5.63
C LYS A 104 14.70 -22.76 -5.47
N PRO A 105 13.74 -23.05 -6.36
CA PRO A 105 12.41 -22.42 -6.31
C PRO A 105 11.65 -22.65 -5.00
N ASP A 106 11.88 -23.78 -4.33
CA ASP A 106 11.22 -24.17 -3.08
C ASP A 106 11.86 -23.57 -1.82
N GLU A 107 12.96 -22.83 -1.96
CA GLU A 107 13.58 -22.15 -0.84
C GLU A 107 12.81 -20.88 -0.45
N PHE A 108 12.68 -20.64 0.87
CA PHE A 108 12.10 -19.38 1.35
C PHE A 108 12.94 -18.18 0.92
N LEU A 109 12.31 -17.15 0.37
CA LEU A 109 13.00 -15.96 -0.13
C LEU A 109 13.80 -15.25 0.99
N PHE A 110 13.20 -15.07 2.15
CA PHE A 110 13.81 -14.33 3.27
C PHE A 110 14.21 -15.26 4.41
N LEU A 111 15.51 -15.31 4.65
CA LEU A 111 16.11 -16.10 5.73
C LEU A 111 16.61 -15.20 6.86
N ASN A 112 16.57 -15.69 8.09
CA ASN A 112 17.13 -15.04 9.26
C ASN A 112 18.67 -15.29 9.35
N ARG A 113 19.30 -14.77 10.42
CA ARG A 113 20.75 -14.93 10.64
C ARG A 113 21.23 -16.39 10.81
N PHE A 114 20.33 -17.32 11.04
CA PHE A 114 20.59 -18.74 11.20
C PHE A 114 20.24 -19.55 9.95
N ASN A 115 20.04 -18.90 8.80
CA ASN A 115 19.59 -19.48 7.53
C ASN A 115 18.25 -20.26 7.63
N LYS A 116 17.41 -19.86 8.59
CA LYS A 116 16.04 -20.39 8.73
C LYS A 116 15.02 -19.35 8.25
N PRO A 117 13.80 -19.76 7.85
CA PRO A 117 12.75 -18.83 7.47
C PRO A 117 12.53 -17.74 8.53
N MET A 118 12.25 -16.52 8.09
CA MET A 118 11.92 -15.43 9.00
C MET A 118 10.57 -15.69 9.66
N THR A 119 10.40 -15.23 10.90
CA THR A 119 9.13 -15.28 11.63
C THR A 119 8.41 -13.93 11.56
N ARG A 120 7.12 -13.92 11.88
CA ARG A 120 6.35 -12.66 12.02
C ARG A 120 7.01 -11.70 13.02
N TYR A 121 7.54 -12.24 14.10
CA TYR A 121 8.24 -11.46 15.11
C TYR A 121 9.51 -10.81 14.55
N CYS A 122 10.28 -11.53 13.71
CA CYS A 122 11.46 -10.95 13.05
C CYS A 122 11.10 -9.74 12.19
N ILE A 123 10.03 -9.82 11.40
CA ILE A 123 9.58 -8.69 10.57
C ILE A 123 9.10 -7.51 11.43
N TYR A 124 8.32 -7.81 12.49
CA TYR A 124 7.84 -6.78 13.41
C TYR A 124 9.00 -6.02 14.09
N THR A 125 9.97 -6.75 14.64
CA THR A 125 11.14 -6.15 15.32
C THR A 125 12.03 -5.39 14.36
N LEU A 126 12.15 -5.86 13.11
CA LEU A 126 12.87 -5.20 12.03
C LEU A 126 12.25 -3.82 11.74
N ILE A 127 10.95 -3.77 11.47
CA ILE A 127 10.24 -2.52 11.19
C ILE A 127 10.35 -1.56 12.38
N LYS A 128 10.11 -2.06 13.60
CA LYS A 128 10.23 -1.24 14.81
C LYS A 128 11.62 -0.64 14.96
N LYS A 129 12.67 -1.45 14.79
CA LYS A 129 14.07 -1.00 14.87
C LYS A 129 14.34 0.19 13.94
N TYR A 130 13.93 0.09 12.67
CA TYR A 130 14.17 1.15 11.71
C TYR A 130 13.26 2.36 11.90
N ALA A 131 12.02 2.14 12.33
CA ALA A 131 11.11 3.22 12.71
C ALA A 131 11.65 4.02 13.91
N ASP A 132 12.16 3.34 14.94
CA ASP A 132 12.78 4.00 16.09
C ASP A 132 14.04 4.79 15.66
N TYR A 133 14.82 4.27 14.71
CA TYR A 133 16.00 4.94 14.18
C TYR A 133 15.64 6.26 13.48
N ILE A 134 14.68 6.24 12.55
CA ILE A 134 14.27 7.44 11.81
C ILE A 134 13.37 8.39 12.60
N SER A 135 12.80 7.96 13.73
CA SER A 135 11.95 8.82 14.58
C SER A 135 12.67 10.02 15.19
N ARG A 136 14.00 10.10 15.05
CA ARG A 136 14.81 11.27 15.40
C ARG A 136 14.53 12.43 14.45
N ASP A 137 14.44 12.11 13.14
CA ASP A 137 14.23 13.08 12.07
C ASP A 137 12.72 13.24 11.74
N TYR A 138 11.91 12.21 12.07
CA TYR A 138 10.46 12.14 11.88
C TYR A 138 9.71 11.89 13.19
N PRO A 139 9.60 12.88 14.10
CA PRO A 139 9.04 12.67 15.45
C PRO A 139 7.60 12.14 15.45
N ASN A 140 6.80 12.47 14.42
CA ASN A 140 5.41 12.01 14.29
C ASN A 140 5.28 10.49 14.20
N LEU A 141 6.33 9.78 13.76
CA LEU A 141 6.34 8.31 13.67
C LEU A 141 6.13 7.63 15.02
N ARG A 142 6.55 8.26 16.13
CA ARG A 142 6.33 7.71 17.47
C ARG A 142 4.85 7.52 17.78
N ASN A 143 4.02 8.45 17.31
CA ASN A 143 2.56 8.38 17.50
C ASN A 143 1.92 7.38 16.52
N LYS A 144 2.50 7.22 15.33
CA LYS A 144 1.99 6.33 14.28
C LYS A 144 2.30 4.85 14.53
N ARG A 145 3.26 4.53 15.40
CA ARG A 145 3.68 3.17 15.79
C ARG A 145 3.86 2.24 14.58
N PRO A 146 4.83 2.49 13.68
CA PRO A 146 5.00 1.72 12.46
C PRO A 146 5.08 0.22 12.71
N SER A 147 4.36 -0.53 11.89
CA SER A 147 4.20 -1.98 11.98
C SER A 147 3.92 -2.54 10.59
N PRO A 148 3.93 -3.87 10.39
CA PRO A 148 3.48 -4.47 9.14
C PRO A 148 2.10 -3.99 8.68
N HIS A 149 1.16 -3.82 9.61
CA HIS A 149 -0.17 -3.31 9.31
C HIS A 149 -0.15 -1.83 8.92
N THR A 150 0.66 -1.02 9.58
CA THR A 150 0.80 0.40 9.23
C THR A 150 1.36 0.57 7.82
N ILE A 151 2.36 -0.24 7.40
CA ILE A 151 2.88 -0.23 6.02
C ILE A 151 1.77 -0.57 5.03
N ARG A 152 0.98 -1.62 5.31
CA ARG A 152 -0.14 -2.01 4.45
C ARG A 152 -1.22 -0.91 4.35
N HIS A 153 -1.54 -0.24 5.45
CA HIS A 153 -2.44 0.92 5.47
C HIS A 153 -1.87 2.07 4.64
N THR A 154 -0.57 2.32 4.76
CA THR A 154 0.15 3.31 3.95
C THR A 154 0.05 3.00 2.47
N THR A 155 0.30 1.75 2.05
CA THR A 155 0.14 1.31 0.66
C THR A 155 -1.27 1.57 0.14
N ALA A 156 -2.30 1.16 0.90
CA ALA A 156 -3.69 1.37 0.52
C ALA A 156 -4.02 2.85 0.32
N THR A 157 -3.62 3.69 1.29
CA THR A 157 -3.86 5.13 1.25
C THR A 157 -3.11 5.80 0.10
N HIS A 158 -1.84 5.43 -0.13
CA HIS A 158 -1.05 6.01 -1.22
C HIS A 158 -1.58 5.61 -2.60
N LEU A 159 -2.02 4.35 -2.80
CA LEU A 159 -2.68 3.91 -4.03
C LEU A 159 -3.97 4.70 -4.29
N LEU A 160 -4.84 4.86 -3.28
CA LEU A 160 -6.05 5.67 -3.41
C LEU A 160 -5.72 7.13 -3.71
N ASN A 161 -4.74 7.72 -3.03
CA ASN A 161 -4.32 9.11 -3.25
C ASN A 161 -3.70 9.33 -4.63
N SER A 162 -3.14 8.28 -5.26
CA SER A 162 -2.67 8.35 -6.65
C SER A 162 -3.80 8.28 -7.69
N GLY A 163 -5.05 8.06 -7.26
CA GLY A 163 -6.22 7.98 -8.13
C GLY A 163 -6.61 6.55 -8.53
N THR A 164 -5.99 5.54 -7.93
CA THR A 164 -6.38 4.15 -8.16
C THR A 164 -7.78 3.90 -7.59
N ASP A 165 -8.64 3.24 -8.33
CA ASP A 165 -10.01 2.94 -7.86
C ASP A 165 -10.01 1.93 -6.71
N ILE A 166 -11.06 2.00 -5.88
CA ILE A 166 -11.15 1.22 -4.64
C ILE A 166 -11.21 -0.30 -4.88
N ASN A 167 -11.79 -0.75 -6.01
CA ASN A 167 -11.86 -2.17 -6.33
C ASN A 167 -10.49 -2.70 -6.73
N THR A 168 -9.72 -1.92 -7.48
CA THR A 168 -8.32 -2.23 -7.79
C THR A 168 -7.49 -2.31 -6.53
N VAL A 169 -7.62 -1.37 -5.59
CA VAL A 169 -6.92 -1.41 -4.30
C VAL A 169 -7.35 -2.64 -3.49
N ARG A 170 -8.65 -2.97 -3.47
CA ARG A 170 -9.16 -4.19 -2.81
C ARG A 170 -8.51 -5.46 -3.35
N ASN A 171 -8.46 -5.59 -4.69
CA ASN A 171 -7.85 -6.74 -5.35
C ASN A 171 -6.33 -6.79 -5.10
N TRP A 172 -5.66 -5.64 -5.17
CA TRP A 172 -4.24 -5.50 -4.85
C TRP A 172 -3.90 -6.01 -3.46
N LEU A 173 -4.70 -5.63 -2.48
CA LEU A 173 -4.49 -6.02 -1.10
C LEU A 173 -5.02 -7.43 -0.77
N GLY A 174 -5.85 -8.03 -1.61
CA GLY A 174 -6.49 -9.32 -1.36
C GLY A 174 -7.46 -9.24 -0.17
N HIS A 175 -8.33 -8.20 -0.15
CA HIS A 175 -9.41 -8.11 0.82
C HIS A 175 -10.62 -8.93 0.37
N ALA A 176 -11.07 -9.86 1.22
CA ALA A 176 -12.26 -10.68 0.95
C ALA A 176 -13.57 -9.85 0.97
N SER A 177 -13.62 -8.80 1.81
CA SER A 177 -14.76 -7.89 1.93
C SER A 177 -14.40 -6.49 1.46
N ILE A 178 -15.37 -5.82 0.83
CA ILE A 178 -15.27 -4.42 0.42
C ILE A 178 -15.21 -3.48 1.65
N ASP A 179 -15.86 -3.86 2.75
CA ASP A 179 -15.90 -3.08 3.99
C ASP A 179 -14.50 -2.84 4.55
N THR A 180 -13.61 -3.83 4.40
CA THR A 180 -12.21 -3.69 4.83
C THR A 180 -11.45 -2.64 4.02
N THR A 181 -11.91 -2.33 2.80
CA THR A 181 -11.29 -1.32 1.92
C THR A 181 -12.02 0.03 2.03
N ASN A 182 -13.31 0.03 2.33
CA ASN A 182 -14.11 1.25 2.49
C ASN A 182 -13.58 2.17 3.60
N ILE A 183 -12.93 1.62 4.63
CA ILE A 183 -12.28 2.41 5.67
C ILE A 183 -11.23 3.40 5.12
N TYR A 184 -10.66 3.12 3.94
CA TYR A 184 -9.70 4.01 3.28
C TYR A 184 -10.38 5.04 2.37
N ALA A 185 -11.60 4.76 1.90
CA ALA A 185 -12.34 5.65 1.00
C ALA A 185 -12.76 6.97 1.67
N GLU A 186 -12.89 6.96 2.99
CA GLU A 186 -13.24 8.17 3.77
C GLU A 186 -12.06 9.13 3.94
N ILE A 187 -10.83 8.69 3.68
CA ILE A 187 -9.60 9.43 4.02
C ILE A 187 -9.30 10.55 3.02
N SER A 188 -9.82 10.50 1.78
CA SER A 188 -9.35 11.39 0.72
C SER A 188 -10.38 12.43 0.25
N ILE A 189 -10.49 13.53 0.99
CA ILE A 189 -11.13 14.77 0.49
C ILE A 189 -10.43 15.25 -0.79
N ASP A 190 -9.10 15.11 -0.88
CA ASP A 190 -8.31 15.49 -2.05
C ASP A 190 -8.71 14.72 -3.32
N GLN A 191 -9.11 13.45 -3.20
CA GLN A 191 -9.63 12.68 -4.34
C GLN A 191 -11.00 13.18 -4.78
N LYS A 192 -11.88 13.54 -3.84
CA LYS A 192 -13.17 14.14 -4.16
C LYS A 192 -12.98 15.47 -4.91
N ILE A 193 -12.03 16.29 -4.46
CA ILE A 193 -11.65 17.53 -5.13
C ILE A 193 -11.06 17.27 -6.52
N LYS A 194 -10.16 16.27 -6.67
CA LYS A 194 -9.60 15.89 -7.98
C LYS A 194 -10.66 15.35 -8.93
N ALA A 195 -11.61 14.55 -8.42
CA ALA A 195 -12.74 14.05 -9.20
C ALA A 195 -13.65 15.19 -9.65
N LEU A 196 -13.98 16.13 -8.78
CA LEU A 196 -14.74 17.34 -9.12
C LEU A 196 -14.02 18.20 -10.17
N LYS A 197 -12.68 18.31 -10.10
CA LYS A 197 -11.90 19.03 -11.12
C LYS A 197 -11.86 18.32 -12.48
N LYS A 198 -12.06 17.01 -12.53
CA LYS A 198 -12.16 16.22 -13.78
C LYS A 198 -13.57 16.25 -14.37
N CYS A 199 -14.60 16.49 -13.55
CA CYS A 199 -15.93 16.76 -14.05
C CYS A 199 -15.93 18.18 -14.64
N GLU A 200 -15.96 18.30 -15.95
CA GLU A 200 -16.27 19.58 -16.60
C GLU A 200 -17.65 19.98 -16.12
N PHE A 201 -17.71 21.05 -15.32
CA PHE A 201 -18.98 21.72 -15.08
C PHE A 201 -19.54 22.11 -16.45
N PRO A 202 -20.79 21.80 -16.77
CA PRO A 202 -21.42 22.37 -17.94
C PRO A 202 -21.22 23.87 -17.84
N ASN A 203 -20.66 24.46 -18.88
CA ASN A 203 -20.24 25.85 -18.97
C ASN A 203 -21.46 26.73 -18.62
N VAL A 204 -21.59 27.11 -17.36
CA VAL A 204 -22.58 28.08 -16.92
C VAL A 204 -22.06 29.45 -17.42
N LYS A 205 -22.34 29.73 -18.70
CA LYS A 205 -21.93 30.94 -19.37
C LYS A 205 -22.55 32.21 -18.77
N ASN A 206 -23.38 32.10 -17.73
CA ASN A 206 -23.99 33.25 -17.12
C ASN A 206 -24.36 33.05 -15.64
N PRO A 207 -23.51 33.54 -14.68
CA PRO A 207 -23.83 33.45 -13.25
C PRO A 207 -25.07 34.26 -12.84
N ASN A 208 -25.64 35.06 -13.75
CA ASN A 208 -26.83 35.88 -13.54
C ASN A 208 -28.12 35.30 -14.14
N ARG A 209 -28.08 34.10 -14.72
CA ARG A 209 -29.31 33.47 -15.22
C ARG A 209 -30.12 32.95 -14.02
N LYS A 210 -31.20 33.65 -13.69
CA LYS A 210 -32.15 33.19 -12.70
C LYS A 210 -32.83 31.91 -13.25
N TRP A 211 -33.03 30.93 -12.41
CA TRP A 211 -33.64 29.64 -12.75
C TRP A 211 -34.97 29.76 -13.48
N GLY A 212 -35.72 30.88 -13.23
CA GLY A 212 -36.98 31.21 -13.90
C GLY A 212 -36.86 31.64 -15.37
N ASP A 213 -35.64 31.86 -15.88
CA ASP A 213 -35.42 32.29 -17.24
C ASP A 213 -35.21 31.11 -18.23
N ASP A 214 -35.12 29.89 -17.68
CA ASP A 214 -34.96 28.67 -18.49
C ASP A 214 -36.35 28.07 -18.82
N LYS A 215 -36.87 28.41 -19.98
CA LYS A 215 -38.20 27.99 -20.46
C LYS A 215 -38.35 26.49 -20.60
N GLU A 216 -37.29 25.74 -20.92
CA GLU A 216 -37.34 24.27 -21.03
C GLU A 216 -37.41 23.62 -19.65
N LEU A 217 -36.62 24.15 -18.68
CA LEU A 217 -36.66 23.69 -17.29
C LEU A 217 -37.99 24.01 -16.65
N MET A 218 -38.57 25.20 -16.88
CA MET A 218 -39.89 25.56 -16.35
C MET A 218 -40.99 24.72 -16.95
N ALA A 219 -40.98 24.46 -18.25
CA ALA A 219 -41.94 23.57 -18.91
C ALA A 219 -41.87 22.12 -18.38
N PHE A 220 -40.65 21.62 -18.07
CA PHE A 220 -40.47 20.31 -17.47
C PHE A 220 -41.03 20.26 -16.04
N LEU A 221 -40.77 21.29 -15.23
CA LEU A 221 -41.29 21.37 -13.85
C LEU A 221 -42.81 21.51 -13.80
N ASP A 222 -43.42 22.22 -14.76
CA ASP A 222 -44.87 22.34 -14.87
C ASP A 222 -45.55 21.05 -15.37
N SER A 223 -44.76 20.09 -15.89
CA SER A 223 -45.23 18.76 -16.35
C SER A 223 -45.19 17.68 -15.29
N LEU A 224 -44.60 17.96 -14.10
CA LEU A 224 -44.50 17.05 -12.95
C LEU A 224 -45.70 17.22 -12.02
#